data_f0c93be35effeafdd1be918919510d28
#
_entry.id   f0c93be35effeafdd1be918919510d28
#
_cell.length_a   1.000
_cell.length_b   1.000
_cell.length_c   1.000
_cell.angle_alpha   90.00
_cell.angle_beta   90.00
_cell.angle_gamma   90.00
#
_symmetry.space_group_name_H-M   'P 1'
#
loop_
_entity.id
_entity.type
_entity.pdbx_description
1 polymer ?
#
loop_
_entity_poly.entity_id
_entity_poly.type
_entity_poly.pdbx_seq_one_letter_code
_entity_poly.pdbx_strand_id
1 'polypeptide(L)'
;MHRTNCVLMSVLLMITDGLIVKGPSGPLVAPLGSSVVLPCSVDQLLSVKGLEVEWRRNDSDTLVHLFQDGESRTEAQQQDYQDRAHFFTEEIQRGNFSLHLDDLRSEDEGRYTCTVYIQEESGETVVEIKVDGVGEY
;
A
#
# COMPACT_ATOMS: atom_id res chain seq x y z
N MET A 1 -34.83 24.67 -18.42
CA MET A 1 -34.15 23.63 -18.92
C MET A 1 -33.50 22.66 -17.98
N HIS A 2 -33.86 21.47 -18.16
CA HIS A 2 -33.53 20.43 -17.24
C HIS A 2 -32.12 19.90 -17.39
N ARG A 3 -31.57 20.10 -18.55
CA ARG A 3 -30.24 19.56 -18.83
C ARG A 3 -29.16 20.16 -17.97
N THR A 4 -29.36 21.37 -17.52
CA THR A 4 -28.40 22.03 -16.67
C THR A 4 -28.18 21.24 -15.40
N ASN A 5 -29.25 20.69 -14.85
CA ASN A 5 -29.14 19.92 -13.62
C ASN A 5 -28.34 18.67 -13.82
N CYS A 6 -28.52 18.02 -14.95
CA CYS A 6 -27.77 16.79 -15.21
C CYS A 6 -26.28 17.05 -15.28
N VAL A 7 -25.90 18.15 -15.89
CA VAL A 7 -24.51 18.50 -16.01
C VAL A 7 -23.88 18.71 -14.63
N LEU A 8 -24.59 19.42 -13.78
CA LEU A 8 -24.09 19.70 -12.44
C LEU A 8 -23.88 18.41 -11.65
N MET A 9 -24.79 17.48 -11.78
CA MET A 9 -24.66 16.24 -11.07
C MET A 9 -23.47 15.44 -11.54
N SER A 10 -23.18 15.46 -12.83
CA SER A 10 -22.01 14.77 -13.33
C SER A 10 -20.73 15.32 -12.74
N VAL A 11 -20.64 16.64 -12.62
CA VAL A 11 -19.47 17.26 -12.03
C VAL A 11 -19.29 16.84 -10.58
N LEU A 12 -20.38 16.79 -9.84
CA LEU A 12 -20.31 16.39 -8.45
C LEU A 12 -19.82 14.95 -8.29
N LEU A 13 -20.28 14.07 -9.16
CA LEU A 13 -19.84 12.69 -9.10
C LEU A 13 -18.35 12.56 -9.31
N MET A 14 -17.81 13.36 -10.21
CA MET A 14 -16.38 13.32 -10.47
C MET A 14 -15.56 13.77 -9.28
N ILE A 15 -16.09 14.69 -8.48
CA ILE A 15 -15.38 15.21 -7.33
C ILE A 15 -15.30 14.17 -6.22
N THR A 16 -16.27 13.29 -6.13
CA THR A 16 -16.33 12.32 -5.02
C THR A 16 -15.62 11.03 -5.30
N ASP A 17 -15.00 10.90 -6.48
CA ASP A 17 -14.31 9.69 -6.82
C ASP A 17 -13.01 9.58 -6.06
N GLY A 18 -12.64 8.35 -5.78
CA GLY A 18 -11.35 8.07 -5.23
C GLY A 18 -11.40 7.74 -3.76
N LEU A 19 -10.55 6.82 -3.40
CA LEU A 19 -10.36 6.36 -2.04
C LEU A 19 -9.15 7.08 -1.47
N ILE A 20 -9.28 7.60 -0.26
CA ILE A 20 -8.16 8.30 0.38
C ILE A 20 -7.33 7.30 1.15
N VAL A 21 -6.11 7.08 0.69
CA VAL A 21 -5.16 6.16 1.31
C VAL A 21 -4.07 6.98 1.97
N LYS A 22 -3.81 6.70 3.24
CA LYS A 22 -2.85 7.48 4.03
C LYS A 22 -1.54 6.72 4.18
N GLY A 23 -0.45 7.45 4.08
CA GLY A 23 0.89 6.94 4.29
C GLY A 23 1.68 7.87 5.18
N PRO A 24 3.00 7.69 5.25
CA PRO A 24 3.83 8.55 6.10
C PRO A 24 4.03 9.92 5.48
N SER A 25 4.40 10.88 6.30
CA SER A 25 4.63 12.25 5.85
C SER A 25 6.01 12.44 5.22
N GLY A 26 6.88 11.47 5.33
CA GLY A 26 8.23 11.57 4.77
C GLY A 26 8.90 10.22 4.71
N PRO A 27 10.17 10.19 4.29
CA PRO A 27 10.88 8.91 4.18
C PRO A 27 11.03 8.22 5.52
N LEU A 28 11.02 6.89 5.47
CA LEU A 28 11.30 6.06 6.62
C LEU A 28 12.78 5.71 6.60
N VAL A 29 13.48 6.00 7.69
CA VAL A 29 14.90 5.71 7.80
C VAL A 29 15.05 4.59 8.82
N ALA A 30 15.70 3.50 8.43
CA ALA A 30 15.85 2.35 9.31
C ALA A 30 17.21 1.72 9.14
N PRO A 31 17.77 1.15 10.20
CA PRO A 31 19.10 0.54 10.12
C PRO A 31 19.10 -0.74 9.31
N LEU A 32 20.23 -0.99 8.68
CA LEU A 32 20.46 -2.26 7.99
C LEU A 32 20.21 -3.43 8.95
N GLY A 33 19.50 -4.43 8.50
CA GLY A 33 19.21 -5.62 9.31
C GLY A 33 18.01 -5.50 10.22
N SER A 34 17.42 -4.30 10.36
CA SER A 34 16.28 -4.12 11.23
C SER A 34 14.97 -4.41 10.51
N SER A 35 13.87 -4.30 11.23
CA SER A 35 12.54 -4.40 10.64
C SER A 35 11.95 -2.99 10.52
N VAL A 36 11.12 -2.79 9.50
CA VAL A 36 10.46 -1.52 9.30
C VAL A 36 9.00 -1.78 8.94
N VAL A 37 8.13 -0.84 9.33
CA VAL A 37 6.72 -0.89 8.98
C VAL A 37 6.45 0.22 7.98
N LEU A 38 5.92 -0.15 6.82
CA LEU A 38 5.54 0.80 5.79
C LEU A 38 4.06 1.10 5.97
N PRO A 39 3.70 2.31 6.40
CA PRO A 39 2.30 2.62 6.72
C PRO A 39 1.43 2.74 5.46
N CYS A 40 0.25 2.18 5.54
CA CYS A 40 -0.76 2.32 4.49
C CYS A 40 -2.11 2.04 5.14
N SER A 41 -3.02 3.00 5.08
CA SER A 41 -4.30 2.82 5.76
C SER A 41 -5.41 3.65 5.13
N VAL A 42 -6.64 3.25 5.42
CA VAL A 42 -7.83 4.03 5.11
C VAL A 42 -8.63 4.20 6.40
N ASP A 43 -9.42 5.29 6.46
CA ASP A 43 -10.18 5.64 7.66
C ASP A 43 -11.57 5.03 7.61
N GLN A 44 -11.66 3.71 7.58
CA GLN A 44 -12.97 3.08 7.61
C GLN A 44 -12.81 1.60 7.93
N LEU A 45 -13.88 1.03 8.49
CA LEU A 45 -13.93 -0.40 8.72
C LEU A 45 -14.31 -1.07 7.41
N LEU A 46 -13.72 -2.21 7.14
CA LEU A 46 -13.89 -2.87 5.86
C LEU A 46 -14.30 -4.32 6.01
N SER A 47 -14.99 -4.81 4.98
CA SER A 47 -15.13 -6.23 4.75
C SER A 47 -14.03 -6.67 3.81
N VAL A 48 -13.50 -7.88 4.01
CA VAL A 48 -12.47 -8.38 3.10
C VAL A 48 -13.06 -8.70 1.72
N LYS A 49 -14.37 -8.76 1.63
CA LYS A 49 -15.02 -9.03 0.36
C LYS A 49 -14.84 -7.84 -0.57
N GLY A 50 -14.29 -8.10 -1.75
CA GLY A 50 -14.06 -7.03 -2.71
C GLY A 50 -12.87 -6.15 -2.40
N LEU A 51 -12.05 -6.56 -1.46
CA LEU A 51 -10.87 -5.79 -1.06
C LEU A 51 -9.63 -6.42 -1.66
N GLU A 52 -8.80 -5.59 -2.25
CA GLU A 52 -7.49 -6.02 -2.74
C GLU A 52 -6.46 -4.97 -2.36
N VAL A 53 -5.34 -5.41 -1.83
CA VAL A 53 -4.25 -4.51 -1.46
C VAL A 53 -2.97 -5.01 -2.10
N GLU A 54 -2.28 -4.11 -2.78
CA GLU A 54 -1.09 -4.47 -3.52
C GLU A 54 0.05 -3.54 -3.13
N TRP A 55 1.18 -4.12 -2.76
CA TRP A 55 2.41 -3.39 -2.52
C TRP A 55 3.38 -3.70 -3.65
N ARG A 56 3.86 -2.67 -4.34
CA ARG A 56 4.84 -2.82 -5.41
C ARG A 56 6.02 -1.91 -5.20
N ARG A 57 7.18 -2.38 -5.63
CA ARG A 57 8.36 -1.54 -5.68
C ARG A 57 8.33 -0.75 -6.98
N ASN A 58 8.53 0.58 -6.87
CA ASN A 58 8.30 1.45 -8.03
C ASN A 58 9.33 1.28 -9.15
N ASP A 59 10.61 1.14 -8.79
CA ASP A 59 11.67 1.15 -9.80
C ASP A 59 11.64 -0.09 -10.69
N SER A 60 11.20 -1.22 -10.15
CA SER A 60 11.20 -2.48 -10.88
C SER A 60 9.80 -3.01 -11.15
N ASP A 61 8.79 -2.33 -10.63
CA ASP A 61 7.39 -2.78 -10.71
C ASP A 61 7.24 -4.19 -10.14
N THR A 62 8.01 -4.47 -9.11
CA THR A 62 8.06 -5.80 -8.50
C THR A 62 6.98 -5.93 -7.45
N LEU A 63 6.27 -7.04 -7.46
CA LEU A 63 5.23 -7.30 -6.46
C LEU A 63 5.87 -7.71 -5.14
N VAL A 64 5.64 -6.90 -4.11
CA VAL A 64 6.18 -7.14 -2.78
C VAL A 64 5.20 -7.94 -1.95
N HIS A 65 3.92 -7.63 -2.05
CA HIS A 65 2.89 -8.34 -1.30
C HIS A 65 1.53 -8.08 -1.94
N LEU A 66 0.69 -9.11 -1.93
CA LEU A 66 -0.66 -9.01 -2.48
C LEU A 66 -1.64 -9.69 -1.52
N PHE A 67 -2.68 -8.94 -1.16
CA PHE A 67 -3.80 -9.47 -0.40
C PHE A 67 -5.03 -9.44 -1.30
N GLN A 68 -5.66 -10.59 -1.48
CA GLN A 68 -6.76 -10.73 -2.43
C GLN A 68 -7.64 -11.88 -2.01
N ASP A 69 -8.94 -11.71 -2.14
CA ASP A 69 -9.91 -12.77 -1.82
C ASP A 69 -9.76 -13.25 -0.37
N GLY A 70 -9.47 -12.32 0.53
CA GLY A 70 -9.42 -12.62 1.95
C GLY A 70 -8.12 -13.21 2.45
N GLU A 71 -7.09 -13.31 1.61
CA GLU A 71 -5.84 -13.90 2.05
C GLU A 71 -4.64 -13.32 1.32
N SER A 72 -3.49 -13.47 1.94
CA SER A 72 -2.23 -13.06 1.32
C SER A 72 -1.83 -14.09 0.26
N ARG A 73 -1.48 -13.59 -0.92
CA ARG A 73 -1.09 -14.44 -2.04
C ARG A 73 0.42 -14.57 -2.06
N THR A 74 0.95 -15.44 -1.22
CA THR A 74 2.40 -15.59 -1.11
C THR A 74 3.01 -16.16 -2.38
N GLU A 75 2.25 -16.89 -3.15
CA GLU A 75 2.76 -17.46 -4.41
C GLU A 75 3.00 -16.37 -5.46
N ALA A 76 2.36 -15.21 -5.33
CA ALA A 76 2.55 -14.12 -6.27
C ALA A 76 3.68 -13.19 -5.86
N GLN A 77 4.21 -13.37 -4.67
CA GLN A 77 5.22 -12.51 -4.09
C GLN A 77 6.57 -12.75 -4.76
N GLN A 78 7.28 -11.66 -5.07
CA GLN A 78 8.60 -11.79 -5.66
C GLN A 78 9.54 -12.44 -4.63
N GLN A 79 10.46 -13.26 -5.11
CA GLN A 79 11.23 -14.15 -4.27
C GLN A 79 12.02 -13.45 -3.17
N ASP A 80 12.57 -12.27 -3.47
CA ASP A 80 13.37 -11.53 -2.49
C ASP A 80 12.56 -11.09 -1.28
N TYR A 81 11.24 -11.03 -1.40
CA TYR A 81 10.37 -10.57 -0.32
C TYR A 81 9.63 -11.70 0.38
N GLN A 82 9.77 -12.91 -0.10
CA GLN A 82 9.13 -14.05 0.55
C GLN A 82 9.72 -14.21 1.95
N ASP A 83 8.84 -14.47 2.91
CA ASP A 83 9.19 -14.65 4.32
C ASP A 83 9.71 -13.38 5.00
N ARG A 84 9.85 -12.27 4.28
CA ARG A 84 10.30 -11.01 4.88
C ARG A 84 9.22 -9.95 4.90
N ALA A 85 8.24 -10.02 3.99
CA ALA A 85 7.20 -9.00 3.88
C ALA A 85 5.85 -9.63 4.20
N HIS A 86 5.14 -9.05 5.19
CA HIS A 86 3.85 -9.60 5.59
C HIS A 86 2.93 -8.53 6.16
N PHE A 87 1.64 -8.86 6.17
CA PHE A 87 0.59 -8.04 6.75
C PHE A 87 0.23 -8.55 8.14
N PHE A 88 -0.36 -7.65 8.93
CA PHE A 88 -1.13 -8.06 10.09
C PHE A 88 -2.56 -8.30 9.63
N THR A 89 -2.90 -9.55 9.36
CA THR A 89 -4.20 -9.84 8.76
C THR A 89 -5.38 -9.42 9.63
N GLU A 90 -5.21 -9.44 10.95
CA GLU A 90 -6.28 -9.03 11.85
C GLU A 90 -6.52 -7.52 11.82
N GLU A 91 -5.61 -6.74 11.25
CA GLU A 91 -5.76 -5.30 11.16
C GLU A 91 -6.41 -4.83 9.86
N ILE A 92 -6.53 -5.74 8.89
CA ILE A 92 -6.99 -5.36 7.56
C ILE A 92 -8.42 -4.84 7.60
N GLN A 93 -9.29 -5.47 8.38
CA GLN A 93 -10.68 -5.04 8.46
C GLN A 93 -10.81 -3.67 9.10
N ARG A 94 -9.81 -3.22 9.82
CA ARG A 94 -9.78 -1.89 10.42
C ARG A 94 -9.22 -0.84 9.48
N GLY A 95 -8.86 -1.24 8.27
CA GLY A 95 -8.32 -0.32 7.28
C GLY A 95 -6.81 -0.16 7.37
N ASN A 96 -6.13 -1.01 8.09
CA ASN A 96 -4.67 -0.92 8.24
C ASN A 96 -4.01 -1.98 7.35
N PHE A 97 -3.35 -1.50 6.28
CA PHE A 97 -2.71 -2.35 5.29
C PHE A 97 -1.19 -2.19 5.34
N SER A 98 -0.68 -1.77 6.47
CA SER A 98 0.76 -1.54 6.61
C SER A 98 1.53 -2.83 6.35
N LEU A 99 2.69 -2.68 5.73
CA LEU A 99 3.54 -3.80 5.37
C LEU A 99 4.70 -3.87 6.34
N HIS A 100 4.93 -5.06 6.89
CA HIS A 100 6.09 -5.32 7.71
C HIS A 100 7.19 -5.90 6.85
N LEU A 101 8.34 -5.29 6.85
CA LEU A 101 9.49 -5.75 6.09
C LEU A 101 10.61 -6.03 7.08
N ASP A 102 10.99 -7.30 7.17
CA ASP A 102 12.02 -7.76 8.11
C ASP A 102 13.37 -7.86 7.45
N ASP A 103 14.40 -7.89 8.27
CA ASP A 103 15.78 -8.15 7.83
C ASP A 103 16.15 -7.20 6.69
N LEU A 104 16.09 -5.91 6.96
CA LEU A 104 16.24 -4.86 5.97
C LEU A 104 17.61 -4.93 5.31
N ARG A 105 17.61 -4.88 3.98
CA ARG A 105 18.82 -4.97 3.16
C ARG A 105 19.06 -3.65 2.45
N SER A 106 20.30 -3.44 2.00
CA SER A 106 20.61 -2.24 1.25
C SER A 106 19.77 -2.14 -0.02
N GLU A 107 19.48 -3.28 -0.66
CA GLU A 107 18.68 -3.31 -1.88
C GLU A 107 17.23 -2.93 -1.65
N ASP A 108 16.77 -2.92 -0.39
CA ASP A 108 15.40 -2.54 -0.08
C ASP A 108 15.19 -1.03 -0.16
N GLU A 109 16.24 -0.24 -0.18
CA GLU A 109 16.10 1.20 -0.28
C GLU A 109 15.41 1.58 -1.57
N GLY A 110 14.41 2.47 -1.49
CA GLY A 110 13.66 2.88 -2.66
C GLY A 110 12.24 3.25 -2.32
N ARG A 111 11.41 3.33 -3.34
CA ARG A 111 10.01 3.72 -3.20
C ARG A 111 9.08 2.55 -3.45
N TYR A 112 8.06 2.49 -2.62
CA TYR A 112 7.07 1.41 -2.66
C TYR A 112 5.68 2.05 -2.71
N THR A 113 4.80 1.48 -3.52
CA THR A 113 3.43 1.99 -3.64
C THR A 113 2.46 0.97 -3.07
N CYS A 114 1.60 1.45 -2.18
CA CYS A 114 0.49 0.67 -1.65
C CYS A 114 -0.76 1.10 -2.40
N THR A 115 -1.37 0.19 -3.13
CA THR A 115 -2.60 0.46 -3.86
C THR A 115 -3.72 -0.35 -3.24
N VAL A 116 -4.81 0.32 -2.92
CA VAL A 116 -5.97 -0.30 -2.28
C VAL A 116 -7.14 -0.22 -3.23
N TYR A 117 -7.77 -1.36 -3.47
CA TYR A 117 -8.98 -1.45 -4.30
C TYR A 117 -10.12 -1.92 -3.42
N ILE A 118 -11.19 -1.15 -3.36
CA ILE A 118 -12.39 -1.51 -2.63
C ILE A 118 -13.54 -1.35 -3.58
N GLN A 119 -14.06 -2.50 -4.06
CA GLN A 119 -15.14 -2.49 -5.03
C GLN A 119 -14.73 -1.68 -6.25
N GLU A 120 -15.39 -0.56 -6.53
CA GLU A 120 -15.09 0.24 -7.71
C GLU A 120 -14.22 1.43 -7.42
N GLU A 121 -13.73 1.55 -6.20
CA GLU A 121 -12.86 2.66 -5.80
C GLU A 121 -11.44 2.17 -5.62
N SER A 122 -10.49 3.07 -5.83
CA SER A 122 -9.11 2.74 -5.57
C SER A 122 -8.35 4.00 -5.13
N GLY A 123 -7.23 3.78 -4.49
CA GLY A 123 -6.35 4.85 -4.09
C GLY A 123 -4.99 4.29 -3.77
N GLU A 124 -4.03 5.17 -3.59
CA GLU A 124 -2.67 4.70 -3.35
C GLU A 124 -1.87 5.70 -2.53
N THR A 125 -0.80 5.21 -1.93
CA THR A 125 0.18 6.06 -1.27
C THR A 125 1.57 5.51 -1.56
N VAL A 126 2.57 6.40 -1.58
CA VAL A 126 3.94 6.03 -1.85
C VAL A 126 4.75 6.16 -0.58
N VAL A 127 5.56 5.16 -0.29
CA VAL A 127 6.40 5.13 0.90
C VAL A 127 7.84 4.96 0.46
N GLU A 128 8.71 5.83 0.95
CA GLU A 128 10.12 5.74 0.63
C GLU A 128 10.90 5.19 1.83
N ILE A 129 11.78 4.22 1.57
CA ILE A 129 12.66 3.66 2.59
C ILE A 129 14.08 4.10 2.30
N LYS A 130 14.75 4.57 3.33
CA LYS A 130 16.18 4.82 3.30
C LYS A 130 16.85 3.92 4.32
N VAL A 131 17.84 3.19 3.87
CA VAL A 131 18.53 2.23 4.74
C VAL A 131 19.77 2.88 5.29
N ASP A 132 19.83 2.98 6.61
CA ASP A 132 20.92 3.62 7.30
C ASP A 132 22.05 2.62 7.50
N GLY A 133 23.29 3.10 7.41
CA GLY A 133 24.46 2.26 7.56
C GLY A 133 25.02 1.73 6.27
N VAL A 134 24.41 2.08 5.13
CA VAL A 134 24.90 1.66 3.82
C VAL A 134 26.02 2.59 3.39
N GLY A 135 27.16 1.99 3.00
CA GLY A 135 28.24 2.77 2.45
C GLY A 135 29.05 3.56 3.46
N GLU A 136 29.02 3.15 4.68
CA GLU A 136 29.73 3.83 5.74
C GLU A 136 31.06 3.16 6.03
N TYR A 137 31.88 3.03 5.07
CA TYR A 137 33.17 2.40 5.28
C TYR A 137 34.26 3.18 4.58
#